data_23e8eeabad9a6f4939da28258cb1a0a4
#
_entry.id   23e8eeabad9a6f4939da28258cb1a0a4
#
_cell.length_a   1.000
_cell.length_b   1.000
_cell.length_c   1.000
_cell.angle_alpha   90.00
_cell.angle_beta   90.00
_cell.angle_gamma   90.00
#
_symmetry.space_group_name_H-M   'P 1'
#
loop_
_entity.id
_entity.type
_entity.pdbx_description
1 polymer ?
#
loop_
_entity_poly.entity_id
_entity_poly.type
_entity_poly.pdbx_seq_one_letter_code
_entity_poly.pdbx_strand_id
1 'polypeptide(L)'
;MRPLFSTEGLHPRIAFRRWREMMCDQMVPNEIRNLDAAPFHGRIEVTAIGALPITRSVQSSTRTEVTPEAVRRNGRGDRLYAVFSQSGRHAVQQNEREALARAGDFVVLDHRPGVSEIETGTFLILDLPRERLESVLGPSQLFTALAVEANLASTMLANTYVQELIRVGDRLNPDGAARMASIGIDLVVASLAERLAQAVPRSIHGNATVQRAKAYVEAHLSDTTLDPPKLAAAVGVSLRRLQELFHERGRHISDYIWGRRLEAAAKRLADPACAHLSIGMLAYGCGFSSQAHFARRFKDRHGMSPRDYRRAHR
;
A
#
# COMPACT_ATOMS: atom_id res chain seq x y z
N MET A 1 3.62 16.94 -28.16
CA MET A 1 2.37 16.25 -27.71
C MET A 1 1.25 16.56 -28.68
N ARG A 2 0.37 15.61 -28.98
CA ARG A 2 -0.82 15.79 -29.84
C ARG A 2 -2.07 15.89 -28.95
N PRO A 3 -3.04 16.77 -29.31
CA PRO A 3 -4.31 16.79 -28.59
C PRO A 3 -5.08 15.49 -28.85
N LEU A 4 -5.62 14.91 -27.78
CA LEU A 4 -6.50 13.75 -27.83
C LEU A 4 -7.95 14.17 -27.64
N PHE A 5 -8.20 15.08 -26.69
CA PHE A 5 -9.54 15.56 -26.35
C PHE A 5 -9.48 16.95 -25.73
N SER A 6 -10.52 17.77 -26.00
CA SER A 6 -10.74 19.06 -25.35
C SER A 6 -12.24 19.32 -25.17
N THR A 7 -12.61 19.92 -24.06
CA THR A 7 -13.95 20.45 -23.84
C THR A 7 -14.14 21.86 -24.41
N GLU A 8 -13.08 22.46 -24.93
CA GLU A 8 -13.14 23.79 -25.56
C GLU A 8 -14.13 23.76 -26.72
N GLY A 9 -15.02 24.76 -26.78
CA GLY A 9 -16.10 24.82 -27.77
C GLY A 9 -17.32 23.93 -27.52
N LEU A 10 -17.27 23.07 -26.48
CA LEU A 10 -18.44 22.29 -26.07
C LEU A 10 -19.38 23.13 -25.19
N HIS A 11 -20.69 22.89 -25.35
CA HIS A 11 -21.67 23.50 -24.45
C HIS A 11 -21.45 23.02 -23.01
N PRO A 12 -21.47 23.89 -21.99
CA PRO A 12 -21.16 23.55 -20.60
C PRO A 12 -21.92 22.34 -20.05
N ARG A 13 -23.19 22.16 -20.43
CA ARG A 13 -24.04 21.05 -19.98
C ARG A 13 -23.57 19.66 -20.44
N ILE A 14 -22.77 19.59 -21.51
CA ILE A 14 -22.31 18.31 -22.07
C ILE A 14 -20.80 18.10 -21.86
N ALA A 15 -20.04 19.15 -21.52
CA ALA A 15 -18.59 19.11 -21.42
C ALA A 15 -18.11 18.02 -20.50
N PHE A 16 -18.63 17.96 -19.26
CA PHE A 16 -18.25 16.92 -18.29
C PHE A 16 -18.68 15.51 -18.73
N ARG A 17 -19.86 15.35 -19.31
CA ARG A 17 -20.32 14.06 -19.82
C ARG A 17 -19.37 13.53 -20.89
N ARG A 18 -18.97 14.37 -21.86
CA ARG A 18 -18.04 14.00 -22.93
C ARG A 18 -16.64 13.68 -22.37
N TRP A 19 -16.19 14.43 -21.38
CA TRP A 19 -14.95 14.11 -20.67
C TRP A 19 -15.00 12.73 -20.03
N ARG A 20 -16.06 12.43 -19.29
CA ARG A 20 -16.25 11.14 -18.62
C ARG A 20 -16.30 9.98 -19.61
N GLU A 21 -17.04 10.12 -20.71
CA GLU A 21 -17.11 9.13 -21.79
C GLU A 21 -15.69 8.83 -22.30
N MET A 22 -14.93 9.85 -22.67
CA MET A 22 -13.56 9.70 -23.18
C MET A 22 -12.64 9.04 -22.13
N MET A 23 -12.70 9.44 -20.86
CA MET A 23 -11.87 8.85 -19.82
C MET A 23 -12.20 7.38 -19.60
N CYS A 24 -13.48 7.00 -19.60
CA CYS A 24 -13.90 5.60 -19.48
C CYS A 24 -13.46 4.74 -20.67
N ASP A 25 -13.47 5.30 -21.88
CA ASP A 25 -13.08 4.59 -23.09
C ASP A 25 -11.55 4.40 -23.21
N GLN A 26 -10.78 5.42 -22.80
CA GLN A 26 -9.32 5.44 -23.02
C GLN A 26 -8.53 4.91 -21.84
N MET A 27 -9.04 5.01 -20.62
CA MET A 27 -8.31 4.61 -19.41
C MET A 27 -8.93 3.36 -18.75
N VAL A 28 -9.89 3.54 -17.88
CA VAL A 28 -10.57 2.45 -17.16
C VAL A 28 -12.02 2.84 -16.95
N PRO A 29 -12.97 1.92 -17.07
CA PRO A 29 -14.34 2.19 -16.66
C PRO A 29 -14.36 2.57 -15.18
N ASN A 30 -14.48 3.87 -14.90
CA ASN A 30 -14.42 4.46 -13.58
C ASN A 30 -15.71 5.24 -13.31
N GLU A 31 -16.07 5.35 -12.04
CA GLU A 31 -17.02 6.35 -11.62
C GLU A 31 -16.30 7.69 -11.48
N ILE A 32 -16.59 8.64 -12.38
CA ILE A 32 -16.01 10.00 -12.35
C ILE A 32 -17.11 11.00 -12.02
N ARG A 33 -16.84 11.84 -11.01
CA ARG A 33 -17.75 12.93 -10.58
C ARG A 33 -17.01 14.27 -10.68
N ASN A 34 -17.71 15.29 -11.18
CA ASN A 34 -17.24 16.67 -11.10
C ASN A 34 -17.44 17.18 -9.67
N LEU A 35 -16.43 17.80 -9.09
CA LEU A 35 -16.46 18.38 -7.75
C LEU A 35 -16.74 19.89 -7.76
N ASP A 36 -16.57 20.56 -8.91
CA ASP A 36 -16.79 21.99 -9.03
C ASP A 36 -18.25 22.31 -9.43
N ALA A 37 -18.80 23.37 -8.88
CA ALA A 37 -20.07 23.93 -9.31
C ALA A 37 -19.96 24.71 -10.63
N ALA A 38 -18.76 25.14 -11.01
CA ALA A 38 -18.46 25.85 -12.26
C ALA A 38 -18.52 24.90 -13.47
N PRO A 39 -18.66 25.43 -14.69
CA PRO A 39 -18.56 24.64 -15.91
C PRO A 39 -17.24 23.87 -15.96
N PHE A 40 -17.33 22.58 -16.31
CA PHE A 40 -16.16 21.71 -16.39
C PHE A 40 -15.30 22.07 -17.60
N HIS A 41 -14.00 22.17 -17.36
CA HIS A 41 -12.96 22.32 -18.39
C HIS A 41 -12.00 21.14 -18.32
N GLY A 42 -11.68 20.56 -19.49
CA GLY A 42 -10.74 19.44 -19.57
C GLY A 42 -10.06 19.38 -20.92
N ARG A 43 -8.74 19.13 -20.91
CA ARG A 43 -7.91 18.92 -22.09
C ARG A 43 -6.95 17.78 -21.83
N ILE A 44 -6.86 16.84 -22.76
CA ILE A 44 -5.91 15.74 -22.77
C ILE A 44 -5.03 15.87 -24.00
N GLU A 45 -3.73 15.79 -23.76
CA GLU A 45 -2.70 15.68 -24.78
C GLU A 45 -1.87 14.43 -24.51
N VAL A 46 -1.47 13.75 -25.57
CA VAL A 46 -0.70 12.50 -25.47
C VAL A 46 0.55 12.56 -26.33
N THR A 47 1.57 11.86 -25.88
CA THR A 47 2.79 11.56 -26.64
C THR A 47 3.33 10.21 -26.21
N ALA A 48 4.24 9.65 -26.99
CA ALA A 48 5.04 8.49 -26.58
C ALA A 48 6.49 8.78 -26.92
N ILE A 49 7.38 8.59 -25.95
CA ILE A 49 8.83 8.71 -26.13
C ILE A 49 9.41 7.29 -26.03
N GLY A 50 9.79 6.72 -27.18
CA GLY A 50 10.07 5.30 -27.24
C GLY A 50 8.85 4.48 -26.76
N ALA A 51 9.06 3.61 -25.78
CA ALA A 51 8.00 2.77 -25.17
C ALA A 51 7.32 3.42 -23.95
N LEU A 52 7.57 4.71 -23.66
CA LEU A 52 6.97 5.43 -22.53
C LEU A 52 5.82 6.32 -22.99
N PRO A 53 4.56 5.92 -22.81
CA PRO A 53 3.41 6.78 -23.04
C PRO A 53 3.34 7.85 -21.95
N ILE A 54 3.05 9.08 -22.36
CA ILE A 54 2.91 10.23 -21.47
C ILE A 54 1.62 10.96 -21.86
N THR A 55 0.79 11.18 -20.85
CA THR A 55 -0.45 11.96 -20.98
C THR A 55 -0.33 13.23 -20.17
N ARG A 56 -0.65 14.37 -20.76
CA ARG A 56 -0.89 15.63 -20.05
C ARG A 56 -2.39 15.81 -19.90
N SER A 57 -2.85 15.95 -18.66
CA SER A 57 -4.22 16.29 -18.31
C SER A 57 -4.27 17.69 -17.72
N VAL A 58 -5.08 18.56 -18.30
CA VAL A 58 -5.48 19.84 -17.70
C VAL A 58 -6.98 19.72 -17.44
N GLN A 59 -7.41 19.85 -16.21
CA GLN A 59 -8.82 19.58 -15.88
C GLN A 59 -9.32 20.33 -14.65
N SER A 60 -10.63 20.55 -14.59
CA SER A 60 -11.34 20.95 -13.37
C SER A 60 -11.33 19.81 -12.34
N SER A 61 -11.71 20.15 -11.10
CA SER A 61 -11.68 19.19 -9.98
C SER A 61 -12.59 18.00 -10.23
N THR A 62 -12.04 16.80 -10.02
CA THR A 62 -12.79 15.54 -10.20
C THR A 62 -12.46 14.55 -9.09
N ARG A 63 -13.45 13.72 -8.75
CA ARG A 63 -13.27 12.49 -7.98
C ARG A 63 -13.48 11.29 -8.89
N THR A 64 -12.50 10.42 -8.91
CA THR A 64 -12.52 9.17 -9.67
C THR A 64 -12.47 8.00 -8.71
N GLU A 65 -13.38 7.05 -8.87
CA GLU A 65 -13.42 5.82 -8.08
C GLU A 65 -13.27 4.61 -9.01
N VAL A 66 -12.23 3.81 -8.73
CA VAL A 66 -11.96 2.54 -9.39
C VAL A 66 -12.56 1.43 -8.54
N THR A 67 -13.61 0.79 -9.03
CA THR A 67 -14.28 -0.30 -8.31
C THR A 67 -13.62 -1.66 -8.58
N PRO A 68 -13.77 -2.65 -7.68
CA PRO A 68 -13.28 -4.01 -7.91
C PRO A 68 -13.82 -4.63 -9.20
N GLU A 69 -15.03 -4.25 -9.61
CA GLU A 69 -15.67 -4.72 -10.83
C GLU A 69 -15.03 -4.13 -12.09
N ALA A 70 -14.71 -2.82 -12.07
CA ALA A 70 -13.99 -2.14 -13.14
C ALA A 70 -12.61 -2.77 -13.38
N VAL A 71 -11.88 -3.10 -12.30
CA VAL A 71 -10.58 -3.76 -12.36
C VAL A 71 -10.67 -5.13 -13.04
N ARG A 72 -11.67 -5.95 -12.67
CA ARG A 72 -11.84 -7.30 -13.27
C ARG A 72 -12.12 -7.26 -14.78
N ARG A 73 -12.77 -6.22 -15.27
CA ARG A 73 -13.12 -6.09 -16.69
C ARG A 73 -11.97 -5.66 -17.59
N ASN A 74 -10.93 -5.03 -17.08
CA ASN A 74 -9.98 -4.29 -17.91
C ASN A 74 -8.59 -4.93 -18.09
N GLY A 75 -8.20 -5.96 -17.36
CA GLY A 75 -7.00 -6.78 -17.62
C GLY A 75 -5.62 -6.06 -17.66
N ARG A 76 -5.53 -4.74 -17.35
CA ARG A 76 -4.29 -3.95 -17.43
C ARG A 76 -3.41 -4.06 -16.17
N GLY A 77 -3.25 -5.26 -15.62
CA GLY A 77 -2.47 -5.48 -14.40
C GLY A 77 -0.96 -5.35 -14.55
N ASP A 78 -0.44 -5.19 -15.76
CA ASP A 78 0.99 -5.12 -16.08
C ASP A 78 1.57 -3.69 -16.05
N ARG A 79 0.73 -2.67 -15.80
CA ARG A 79 1.11 -1.26 -15.84
C ARG A 79 0.88 -0.56 -14.51
N LEU A 80 1.72 0.45 -14.24
CA LEU A 80 1.59 1.39 -13.14
C LEU A 80 1.59 2.82 -13.69
N TYR A 81 0.97 3.74 -12.99
CA TYR A 81 0.82 5.13 -13.44
C TYR A 81 1.50 6.08 -12.47
N ALA A 82 2.57 6.76 -12.90
CA ALA A 82 3.14 7.86 -12.13
C ALA A 82 2.45 9.17 -12.51
N VAL A 83 1.78 9.79 -11.57
CA VAL A 83 1.03 11.04 -11.75
C VAL A 83 1.80 12.18 -11.10
N PHE A 84 2.42 13.02 -11.91
CA PHE A 84 3.13 14.23 -11.49
C PHE A 84 2.16 15.40 -11.45
N SER A 85 2.01 16.04 -10.30
CA SER A 85 1.21 17.25 -10.13
C SER A 85 2.03 18.46 -10.57
N GLN A 86 1.74 19.05 -11.73
CA GLN A 86 2.41 20.28 -12.18
C GLN A 86 1.78 21.51 -11.52
N SER A 87 0.47 21.47 -11.33
CA SER A 87 -0.32 22.41 -10.54
C SER A 87 -1.57 21.70 -10.00
N GLY A 88 -2.17 22.26 -8.94
CA GLY A 88 -3.27 21.60 -8.23
C GLY A 88 -2.78 20.54 -7.23
N ARG A 89 -3.73 19.92 -6.51
CA ARG A 89 -3.47 18.84 -5.56
C ARG A 89 -4.09 17.55 -6.07
N HIS A 90 -3.48 16.43 -5.70
CA HIS A 90 -3.95 15.10 -6.01
C HIS A 90 -3.99 14.27 -4.73
N ALA A 91 -5.18 14.06 -4.19
CA ALA A 91 -5.42 13.16 -3.07
C ALA A 91 -5.75 11.76 -3.59
N VAL A 92 -5.15 10.74 -2.99
CA VAL A 92 -5.28 9.34 -3.41
C VAL A 92 -5.51 8.46 -2.21
N GLN A 93 -6.45 7.52 -2.35
CA GLN A 93 -6.67 6.44 -1.39
C GLN A 93 -6.61 5.10 -2.12
N GLN A 94 -5.60 4.28 -1.83
CA GLN A 94 -5.42 2.95 -2.42
C GLN A 94 -4.58 2.06 -1.49
N ASN A 95 -4.85 0.76 -1.43
CA ASN A 95 -4.09 -0.20 -0.62
C ASN A 95 -3.99 0.18 0.87
N GLU A 96 -5.10 0.65 1.46
CA GLU A 96 -5.16 1.12 2.87
C GLU A 96 -4.21 2.31 3.17
N ARG A 97 -3.78 3.03 2.14
CA ARG A 97 -2.99 4.26 2.25
C ARG A 97 -3.72 5.44 1.68
N GLU A 98 -3.42 6.58 2.28
CA GLU A 98 -3.84 7.89 1.80
C GLU A 98 -2.59 8.74 1.53
N ALA A 99 -2.60 9.43 0.42
CA ALA A 99 -1.54 10.34 0.04
C ALA A 99 -2.13 11.63 -0.54
N LEU A 100 -1.44 12.74 -0.29
CA LEU A 100 -1.73 14.04 -0.89
C LEU A 100 -0.47 14.53 -1.60
N ALA A 101 -0.49 14.53 -2.92
CA ALA A 101 0.54 15.12 -3.76
C ALA A 101 0.20 16.57 -4.08
N ARG A 102 1.16 17.46 -3.89
CA ARG A 102 1.08 18.89 -4.20
C ARG A 102 1.83 19.19 -5.50
N ALA A 103 1.81 20.42 -5.94
CA ALA A 103 2.58 20.85 -7.11
C ALA A 103 4.07 20.50 -6.95
N GLY A 104 4.63 19.81 -7.94
CA GLY A 104 6.00 19.27 -7.95
C GLY A 104 6.13 17.84 -7.43
N ASP A 105 5.18 17.35 -6.62
CA ASP A 105 5.15 15.97 -6.14
C ASP A 105 4.65 15.02 -7.22
N PHE A 106 4.90 13.71 -7.02
CA PHE A 106 4.19 12.68 -7.78
C PHE A 106 3.72 11.53 -6.88
N VAL A 107 2.77 10.76 -7.39
CA VAL A 107 2.28 9.54 -6.75
C VAL A 107 2.20 8.43 -7.79
N VAL A 108 2.49 7.19 -7.40
CA VAL A 108 2.30 6.02 -8.26
C VAL A 108 1.00 5.32 -7.89
N LEU A 109 0.20 5.03 -8.91
CA LEU A 109 -1.07 4.33 -8.81
C LEU A 109 -0.99 2.98 -9.48
N ASP A 110 -1.68 2.02 -8.89
CA ASP A 110 -1.91 0.69 -9.47
C ASP A 110 -3.32 0.63 -10.08
N HIS A 111 -3.52 -0.29 -11.01
CA HIS A 111 -4.83 -0.64 -11.52
C HIS A 111 -5.60 -1.53 -10.53
N ARG A 112 -5.87 -0.99 -9.34
CA ARG A 112 -6.56 -1.63 -8.23
C ARG A 112 -7.67 -0.71 -7.71
N PRO A 113 -8.63 -1.25 -6.93
CA PRO A 113 -9.65 -0.42 -6.31
C PRO A 113 -9.04 0.72 -5.52
N GLY A 114 -9.63 1.90 -5.64
CA GLY A 114 -9.15 3.09 -4.96
C GLY A 114 -9.91 4.33 -5.37
N VAL A 115 -9.61 5.43 -4.70
CA VAL A 115 -10.20 6.74 -4.93
C VAL A 115 -9.10 7.74 -5.25
N SER A 116 -9.34 8.59 -6.22
CA SER A 116 -8.46 9.67 -6.65
C SER A 116 -9.27 10.96 -6.75
N GLU A 117 -8.87 11.98 -5.99
CA GLU A 117 -9.43 13.32 -6.06
C GLU A 117 -8.36 14.28 -6.58
N ILE A 118 -8.66 14.87 -7.72
CA ILE A 118 -7.79 15.84 -8.40
C ILE A 118 -8.45 17.21 -8.30
N GLU A 119 -7.71 18.19 -7.78
CA GLU A 119 -8.11 19.60 -7.87
C GLU A 119 -7.84 20.15 -9.28
N THR A 120 -8.49 21.28 -9.60
CA THR A 120 -8.23 21.99 -10.85
C THR A 120 -6.74 22.23 -11.04
N GLY A 121 -6.20 21.73 -12.16
CA GLY A 121 -4.75 21.79 -12.38
C GLY A 121 -4.27 21.05 -13.62
N THR A 122 -2.93 20.92 -13.68
CA THR A 122 -2.20 20.23 -14.73
C THR A 122 -1.43 19.06 -14.18
N PHE A 123 -1.57 17.90 -14.79
CA PHE A 123 -0.95 16.65 -14.37
C PHE A 123 -0.27 15.97 -15.55
N LEU A 124 0.90 15.39 -15.30
CA LEU A 124 1.58 14.51 -16.25
C LEU A 124 1.46 13.07 -15.75
N ILE A 125 0.95 12.19 -16.59
CA ILE A 125 0.73 10.77 -16.26
C ILE A 125 1.67 9.96 -17.14
N LEU A 126 2.60 9.25 -16.52
CA LEU A 126 3.52 8.32 -17.16
C LEU A 126 2.99 6.89 -16.97
N ASP A 127 2.85 6.18 -18.08
CA ASP A 127 2.46 4.78 -18.07
C ASP A 127 3.71 3.88 -18.01
N LEU A 128 3.95 3.25 -16.85
CA LEU A 128 5.18 2.57 -16.49
C LEU A 128 5.03 1.04 -16.51
N PRO A 129 6.02 0.28 -17.02
CA PRO A 129 6.00 -1.18 -16.93
C PRO A 129 6.19 -1.62 -15.47
N ARG A 130 5.19 -2.35 -14.93
CA ARG A 130 5.18 -2.85 -13.54
C ARG A 130 6.45 -3.62 -13.19
N GLU A 131 6.80 -4.60 -14.03
CA GLU A 131 7.93 -5.50 -13.80
C GLU A 131 9.24 -4.72 -13.53
N ARG A 132 9.46 -3.61 -14.26
CA ARG A 132 10.67 -2.80 -14.09
C ARG A 132 10.73 -2.10 -12.74
N LEU A 133 9.61 -1.65 -12.20
CA LEU A 133 9.56 -1.03 -10.88
C LEU A 133 9.66 -2.10 -9.78
N GLU A 134 8.88 -3.18 -9.91
CA GLU A 134 8.86 -4.24 -8.89
C GLU A 134 10.17 -5.03 -8.80
N SER A 135 10.93 -5.15 -9.89
CA SER A 135 12.26 -5.81 -9.87
C SER A 135 13.27 -5.07 -8.99
N VAL A 136 13.12 -3.75 -8.81
CA VAL A 136 14.03 -2.92 -8.00
C VAL A 136 13.44 -2.61 -6.63
N LEU A 137 12.14 -2.28 -6.57
CA LEU A 137 11.48 -1.74 -5.38
C LEU A 137 10.69 -2.78 -4.58
N GLY A 138 10.55 -4.00 -5.12
CA GLY A 138 9.65 -5.02 -4.58
C GLY A 138 8.19 -4.79 -4.98
N PRO A 139 7.23 -5.50 -4.37
CA PRO A 139 5.81 -5.47 -4.75
C PRO A 139 5.22 -4.06 -4.76
N SER A 140 4.40 -3.74 -5.77
CA SER A 140 3.82 -2.39 -5.97
C SER A 140 3.07 -1.83 -4.76
N GLN A 141 2.52 -2.70 -3.91
CA GLN A 141 1.88 -2.30 -2.65
C GLN A 141 2.82 -1.54 -1.70
N LEU A 142 4.13 -1.66 -1.86
CA LEU A 142 5.10 -0.95 -1.02
C LEU A 142 5.19 0.54 -1.35
N PHE A 143 4.92 0.94 -2.60
CA PHE A 143 5.16 2.29 -3.10
C PHE A 143 3.97 2.93 -3.81
N THR A 144 2.86 2.22 -4.05
CA THR A 144 1.62 2.83 -4.56
C THR A 144 0.91 3.63 -3.47
N ALA A 145 0.20 4.68 -3.88
CA ALA A 145 -0.44 5.65 -3.00
C ALA A 145 0.53 6.22 -1.93
N LEU A 146 1.76 6.51 -2.34
CA LEU A 146 2.79 7.17 -1.53
C LEU A 146 3.18 8.45 -2.24
N ALA A 147 2.99 9.61 -1.59
CA ALA A 147 3.45 10.88 -2.14
C ALA A 147 4.99 10.93 -2.11
N VAL A 148 5.57 11.23 -3.26
CA VAL A 148 7.01 11.44 -3.44
C VAL A 148 7.21 12.95 -3.60
N GLU A 149 7.71 13.56 -2.52
CA GLU A 149 7.71 15.01 -2.38
C GLU A 149 8.75 15.69 -3.28
N ALA A 150 8.41 16.88 -3.78
CA ALA A 150 9.24 17.71 -4.64
C ALA A 150 10.55 18.19 -3.99
N ASN A 151 10.66 18.15 -2.65
CA ASN A 151 11.85 18.51 -1.91
C ASN A 151 12.98 17.47 -2.00
N LEU A 152 12.69 16.25 -2.49
CA LEU A 152 13.72 15.24 -2.78
C LEU A 152 14.48 15.61 -4.04
N ALA A 153 15.81 15.52 -3.97
CA ALA A 153 16.65 15.86 -5.12
C ALA A 153 16.32 14.98 -6.35
N SER A 154 16.09 13.69 -6.14
CA SER A 154 15.68 12.76 -7.20
C SER A 154 14.33 13.12 -7.83
N THR A 155 13.36 13.55 -7.01
CA THR A 155 12.03 13.97 -7.50
C THR A 155 12.12 15.23 -8.34
N MET A 156 12.91 16.20 -7.91
CA MET A 156 13.16 17.43 -8.67
C MET A 156 13.78 17.11 -10.04
N LEU A 157 14.78 16.23 -10.06
CA LEU A 157 15.42 15.78 -11.30
C LEU A 157 14.44 15.02 -12.20
N ALA A 158 13.64 14.09 -11.65
CA ALA A 158 12.65 13.34 -12.39
C ALA A 158 11.60 14.26 -13.04
N ASN A 159 11.06 15.22 -12.28
CA ASN A 159 10.05 16.15 -12.77
C ASN A 159 10.61 17.05 -13.89
N THR A 160 11.78 17.66 -13.67
CA THR A 160 12.45 18.48 -14.69
C THR A 160 12.77 17.66 -15.94
N TYR A 161 13.30 16.45 -15.76
CA TYR A 161 13.64 15.57 -16.86
C TYR A 161 12.42 15.20 -17.72
N VAL A 162 11.31 14.83 -17.10
CA VAL A 162 10.06 14.49 -17.81
C VAL A 162 9.54 15.67 -18.61
N GLN A 163 9.56 16.88 -18.05
CA GLN A 163 9.13 18.09 -18.76
C GLN A 163 10.01 18.38 -19.97
N GLU A 164 11.36 18.30 -19.80
CA GLU A 164 12.30 18.50 -20.90
C GLU A 164 12.18 17.39 -21.95
N LEU A 165 11.99 16.14 -21.51
CA LEU A 165 11.80 15.02 -22.43
C LEU A 165 10.57 15.22 -23.32
N ILE A 166 9.47 15.71 -22.76
CA ILE A 166 8.27 16.07 -23.54
C ILE A 166 8.59 17.19 -24.55
N ARG A 167 9.38 18.19 -24.15
CA ARG A 167 9.73 19.35 -25.00
C ARG A 167 10.60 18.98 -26.17
N VAL A 168 11.53 18.04 -26.01
CA VAL A 168 12.51 17.67 -27.05
C VAL A 168 12.20 16.35 -27.75
N GLY A 169 11.17 15.61 -27.29
CA GLY A 169 10.88 14.25 -27.72
C GLY A 169 10.71 14.07 -29.23
N ASP A 170 10.08 15.03 -29.89
CA ASP A 170 9.85 15.01 -31.35
C ASP A 170 11.16 15.17 -32.16
N ARG A 171 12.30 15.52 -31.51
CA ARG A 171 13.64 15.65 -32.14
C ARG A 171 14.51 14.41 -31.96
N LEU A 172 14.09 13.46 -31.13
CA LEU A 172 14.84 12.24 -30.85
C LEU A 172 14.64 11.23 -31.99
N ASN A 173 15.72 10.59 -32.38
CA ASN A 173 15.62 9.39 -33.20
C ASN A 173 15.10 8.20 -32.37
N PRO A 174 14.62 7.09 -32.98
CA PRO A 174 14.02 5.97 -32.24
C PRO A 174 14.90 5.39 -31.15
N ASP A 175 16.19 5.20 -31.39
CA ASP A 175 17.13 4.66 -30.40
C ASP A 175 17.39 5.64 -29.25
N GLY A 176 17.53 6.93 -29.57
CA GLY A 176 17.61 8.01 -28.59
C GLY A 176 16.35 8.09 -27.72
N ALA A 177 15.16 8.02 -28.33
CA ALA A 177 13.89 8.03 -27.65
C ALA A 177 13.77 6.83 -26.68
N ALA A 178 14.16 5.63 -27.10
CA ALA A 178 14.13 4.45 -26.24
C ALA A 178 15.08 4.59 -25.02
N ARG A 179 16.29 5.11 -25.23
CA ARG A 179 17.24 5.37 -24.14
C ARG A 179 16.77 6.45 -23.18
N MET A 180 16.25 7.55 -23.69
CA MET A 180 15.73 8.65 -22.86
C MET A 180 14.50 8.21 -22.07
N ALA A 181 13.59 7.43 -22.65
CA ALA A 181 12.49 6.82 -21.93
C ALA A 181 12.96 5.95 -20.76
N SER A 182 14.00 5.13 -21.00
CA SER A 182 14.62 4.28 -19.97
C SER A 182 15.16 5.11 -18.80
N ILE A 183 15.88 6.19 -19.08
CA ILE A 183 16.43 7.11 -18.06
C ILE A 183 15.28 7.76 -17.26
N GLY A 184 14.21 8.16 -17.92
CA GLY A 184 13.03 8.73 -17.24
C GLY A 184 12.40 7.76 -16.25
N ILE A 185 12.28 6.48 -16.62
CA ILE A 185 11.77 5.43 -15.72
C ILE A 185 12.76 5.23 -14.56
N ASP A 186 14.07 5.20 -14.81
CA ASP A 186 15.08 5.03 -13.76
C ASP A 186 15.08 6.19 -12.76
N LEU A 187 14.82 7.42 -13.19
CA LEU A 187 14.65 8.57 -12.31
C LEU A 187 13.40 8.44 -11.42
N VAL A 188 12.28 7.92 -11.94
CA VAL A 188 11.09 7.62 -11.14
C VAL A 188 11.41 6.54 -10.12
N VAL A 189 12.10 5.46 -10.52
CA VAL A 189 12.52 4.39 -9.60
C VAL A 189 13.45 4.93 -8.51
N ALA A 190 14.43 5.77 -8.86
CA ALA A 190 15.35 6.39 -7.90
C ALA A 190 14.62 7.28 -6.89
N SER A 191 13.63 8.06 -7.34
CA SER A 191 12.81 8.91 -6.47
C SER A 191 11.97 8.10 -5.49
N LEU A 192 11.36 7.02 -5.97
CA LEU A 192 10.62 6.08 -5.12
C LEU A 192 11.55 5.39 -4.11
N ALA A 193 12.74 4.94 -4.54
CA ALA A 193 13.72 4.32 -3.65
C ALA A 193 14.19 5.29 -2.55
N GLU A 194 14.49 6.55 -2.89
CA GLU A 194 14.85 7.60 -1.92
C GLU A 194 13.70 7.85 -0.94
N ARG A 195 12.47 7.96 -1.43
CA ARG A 195 11.27 8.15 -0.59
C ARG A 195 11.02 6.96 0.34
N LEU A 196 11.17 5.75 -0.16
CA LEU A 196 11.06 4.53 0.65
C LEU A 196 12.16 4.46 1.70
N ALA A 197 13.40 4.81 1.36
CA ALA A 197 14.51 4.85 2.31
C ALA A 197 14.24 5.85 3.47
N GLN A 198 13.60 6.98 3.21
CA GLN A 198 13.17 7.93 4.24
C GLN A 198 11.98 7.41 5.08
N ALA A 199 11.09 6.63 4.48
CA ALA A 199 9.98 5.99 5.19
C ALA A 199 10.43 4.79 6.05
N VAL A 200 11.57 4.19 5.70
CA VAL A 200 12.17 2.97 6.29
C VAL A 200 12.62 3.10 7.74
N PRO A 201 13.01 4.26 8.32
CA PRO A 201 13.39 4.28 9.74
C PRO A 201 12.28 3.82 10.69
N ARG A 202 11.00 3.91 10.31
CA ARG A 202 9.88 3.56 11.21
C ARG A 202 9.17 2.24 10.91
N SER A 203 8.92 1.88 9.66
CA SER A 203 8.06 0.73 9.35
C SER A 203 8.81 -0.59 9.12
N ILE A 204 9.98 -0.59 8.49
CA ILE A 204 10.76 -1.84 8.29
C ILE A 204 11.40 -2.28 9.61
N HIS A 205 11.97 -1.38 10.40
CA HIS A 205 12.39 -1.71 11.77
C HIS A 205 11.20 -2.18 12.61
N GLY A 206 10.01 -1.57 12.43
CA GLY A 206 8.78 -2.00 13.07
C GLY A 206 8.35 -3.40 12.67
N ASN A 207 8.36 -3.74 11.38
CA ASN A 207 7.99 -5.07 10.90
C ASN A 207 9.01 -6.13 11.32
N ALA A 208 10.30 -5.88 11.13
CA ALA A 208 11.37 -6.77 11.60
C ALA A 208 11.34 -6.96 13.11
N THR A 209 11.08 -5.89 13.88
CA THR A 209 10.94 -5.94 15.34
C THR A 209 9.74 -6.77 15.76
N VAL A 210 8.57 -6.60 15.11
CA VAL A 210 7.38 -7.42 15.40
C VAL A 210 7.60 -8.88 15.01
N GLN A 211 8.26 -9.18 13.89
CA GLN A 211 8.58 -10.56 13.52
C GLN A 211 9.57 -11.19 14.50
N ARG A 212 10.62 -10.47 14.91
CA ARG A 212 11.53 -10.95 15.98
C ARG A 212 10.79 -11.18 17.30
N ALA A 213 9.88 -10.28 17.68
CA ALA A 213 9.06 -10.43 18.87
C ALA A 213 8.17 -11.67 18.79
N LYS A 214 7.52 -11.91 17.66
CA LYS A 214 6.72 -13.11 17.43
C LYS A 214 7.57 -14.39 17.50
N ALA A 215 8.72 -14.42 16.83
CA ALA A 215 9.64 -15.54 16.86
C ALA A 215 10.16 -15.82 18.30
N TYR A 216 10.46 -14.76 19.05
CA TYR A 216 10.86 -14.88 20.45
C TYR A 216 9.75 -15.48 21.31
N VAL A 217 8.50 -15.03 21.15
CA VAL A 217 7.33 -15.60 21.86
C VAL A 217 7.19 -17.09 21.54
N GLU A 218 7.29 -17.49 20.26
CA GLU A 218 7.20 -18.91 19.87
C GLU A 218 8.28 -19.78 20.54
N ALA A 219 9.51 -19.29 20.60
CA ALA A 219 10.62 -20.00 21.21
C ALA A 219 10.52 -20.09 22.74
N HIS A 220 9.75 -19.18 23.38
CA HIS A 220 9.69 -19.05 24.84
C HIS A 220 8.26 -19.20 25.40
N LEU A 221 7.35 -19.88 24.68
CA LEU A 221 5.95 -20.05 25.11
C LEU A 221 5.82 -20.70 26.49
N SER A 222 6.70 -21.62 26.85
CA SER A 222 6.71 -22.33 28.12
C SER A 222 7.26 -21.51 29.30
N ASP A 223 7.95 -20.39 29.00
CA ASP A 223 8.48 -19.52 30.07
C ASP A 223 7.35 -18.73 30.75
N THR A 224 7.02 -19.12 32.00
CA THR A 224 5.94 -18.49 32.77
C THR A 224 6.21 -17.03 33.12
N THR A 225 7.49 -16.57 33.00
CA THR A 225 7.90 -15.18 33.28
C THR A 225 7.89 -14.29 32.04
N LEU A 226 7.60 -14.88 30.86
CA LEU A 226 7.48 -14.08 29.62
C LEU A 226 6.31 -13.12 29.71
N ASP A 227 6.63 -11.83 29.71
CA ASP A 227 5.71 -10.70 29.75
C ASP A 227 6.11 -9.62 28.71
N PRO A 228 5.28 -8.59 28.47
CA PRO A 228 5.60 -7.54 27.53
C PRO A 228 6.91 -6.79 27.79
N PRO A 229 7.29 -6.42 29.03
CA PRO A 229 8.59 -5.81 29.33
C PRO A 229 9.77 -6.69 28.93
N LYS A 230 9.74 -7.98 29.30
CA LYS A 230 10.79 -8.95 28.97
C LYS A 230 10.90 -9.14 27.45
N LEU A 231 9.77 -9.21 26.75
CA LEU A 231 9.75 -9.30 25.29
C LEU A 231 10.37 -8.05 24.64
N ALA A 232 10.06 -6.86 25.14
CA ALA A 232 10.61 -5.61 24.61
C ALA A 232 12.14 -5.55 24.79
N ALA A 233 12.63 -5.94 25.97
CA ALA A 233 14.06 -6.03 26.24
C ALA A 233 14.76 -7.06 25.33
N ALA A 234 14.15 -8.23 25.12
CA ALA A 234 14.71 -9.28 24.27
C ALA A 234 14.84 -8.88 22.79
N VAL A 235 13.96 -8.02 22.28
CA VAL A 235 14.01 -7.53 20.89
C VAL A 235 14.71 -6.17 20.76
N GLY A 236 15.23 -5.61 21.86
CA GLY A 236 16.07 -4.41 21.84
C GLY A 236 15.31 -3.11 21.61
N VAL A 237 14.05 -3.00 22.08
CA VAL A 237 13.24 -1.79 21.98
C VAL A 237 12.58 -1.44 23.30
N SER A 238 12.13 -0.18 23.47
CA SER A 238 11.34 0.20 24.65
C SER A 238 9.97 -0.49 24.63
N LEU A 239 9.42 -0.77 25.82
CA LEU A 239 8.07 -1.33 25.95
C LEU A 239 7.01 -0.51 25.22
N ARG A 240 7.07 0.82 25.37
CA ARG A 240 6.17 1.76 24.68
C ARG A 240 6.23 1.55 23.17
N ARG A 241 7.45 1.49 22.60
CA ARG A 241 7.62 1.30 21.16
C ARG A 241 7.07 -0.05 20.69
N LEU A 242 7.28 -1.11 21.43
CA LEU A 242 6.74 -2.42 21.10
C LEU A 242 5.20 -2.44 21.17
N GLN A 243 4.61 -1.78 22.17
CA GLN A 243 3.15 -1.62 22.30
C GLN A 243 2.56 -0.86 21.13
N GLU A 244 3.16 0.26 20.70
CA GLU A 244 2.75 1.02 19.50
C GLU A 244 2.75 0.12 18.26
N LEU A 245 3.83 -0.63 18.02
CA LEU A 245 3.96 -1.52 16.88
C LEU A 245 2.94 -2.66 16.83
N PHE A 246 2.53 -3.20 17.99
CA PHE A 246 1.48 -4.19 18.08
C PHE A 246 0.09 -3.57 17.92
N HIS A 247 -0.12 -2.38 18.49
CA HIS A 247 -1.39 -1.63 18.39
C HIS A 247 -1.69 -1.20 16.95
N GLU A 248 -0.68 -0.73 16.19
CA GLU A 248 -0.78 -0.45 14.75
C GLU A 248 -1.31 -1.64 13.94
N ARG A 249 -1.24 -2.86 14.51
CA ARG A 249 -1.73 -4.12 13.91
C ARG A 249 -2.98 -4.66 14.58
N GLY A 250 -3.67 -3.82 15.33
CA GLY A 250 -4.95 -4.16 16.00
C GLY A 250 -4.83 -5.20 17.11
N ARG A 251 -3.64 -5.37 17.75
CA ARG A 251 -3.43 -6.36 18.81
C ARG A 251 -2.66 -5.78 19.99
N HIS A 252 -2.94 -6.28 21.19
CA HIS A 252 -2.11 -6.06 22.37
C HIS A 252 -1.08 -7.18 22.54
N ILE A 253 0.11 -6.85 23.02
CA ILE A 253 1.19 -7.83 23.20
C ILE A 253 0.78 -8.97 24.13
N SER A 254 0.15 -8.63 25.26
CA SER A 254 -0.33 -9.63 26.23
C SER A 254 -1.33 -10.60 25.60
N ASP A 255 -2.26 -10.10 24.79
CA ASP A 255 -3.27 -10.94 24.12
C ASP A 255 -2.63 -11.84 23.06
N TYR A 256 -1.57 -11.36 22.41
CA TYR A 256 -0.79 -12.19 21.50
C TYR A 256 -0.11 -13.35 22.23
N ILE A 257 0.61 -13.09 23.33
CA ILE A 257 1.29 -14.11 24.13
C ILE A 257 0.28 -15.15 24.65
N TRP A 258 -0.81 -14.70 25.28
CA TRP A 258 -1.85 -15.60 25.79
C TRP A 258 -2.53 -16.40 24.68
N GLY A 259 -2.80 -15.76 23.53
CA GLY A 259 -3.37 -16.43 22.37
C GLY A 259 -2.50 -17.59 21.89
N ARG A 260 -1.18 -17.37 21.73
CA ARG A 260 -0.24 -18.42 21.31
C ARG A 260 -0.12 -19.56 22.31
N ARG A 261 -0.06 -19.25 23.61
CA ARG A 261 -0.06 -20.26 24.69
C ARG A 261 -1.33 -21.12 24.66
N LEU A 262 -2.50 -20.53 24.46
CA LEU A 262 -3.77 -21.26 24.37
C LEU A 262 -3.83 -22.13 23.11
N GLU A 263 -3.32 -21.65 21.97
CA GLU A 263 -3.23 -22.46 20.74
C GLU A 263 -2.30 -23.65 20.90
N ALA A 264 -1.13 -23.45 21.54
CA ALA A 264 -0.22 -24.55 21.85
C ALA A 264 -0.85 -25.58 22.82
N ALA A 265 -1.60 -25.10 23.80
CA ALA A 265 -2.32 -25.96 24.74
C ALA A 265 -3.44 -26.76 24.02
N ALA A 266 -4.21 -26.13 23.12
CA ALA A 266 -5.25 -26.80 22.36
C ALA A 266 -4.68 -27.94 21.48
N LYS A 267 -3.55 -27.69 20.80
CA LYS A 267 -2.86 -28.71 20.03
C LYS A 267 -2.43 -29.92 20.90
N ARG A 268 -1.83 -29.65 22.08
CA ARG A 268 -1.41 -30.73 23.02
C ARG A 268 -2.59 -31.47 23.65
N LEU A 269 -3.73 -30.79 23.87
CA LEU A 269 -4.94 -31.43 24.39
C LEU A 269 -5.56 -32.40 23.37
N ALA A 270 -5.49 -32.08 22.08
CA ALA A 270 -5.95 -32.93 20.99
C ALA A 270 -4.95 -34.02 20.58
N ASP A 271 -3.70 -33.95 21.01
CA ASP A 271 -2.65 -34.90 20.66
C ASP A 271 -2.75 -36.19 21.51
N PRO A 272 -2.94 -37.37 20.91
CA PRO A 272 -2.95 -38.66 21.60
C PRO A 272 -1.66 -38.92 22.39
N ALA A 273 -0.50 -38.48 21.90
CA ALA A 273 0.77 -38.62 22.56
C ALA A 273 0.82 -37.89 23.93
N CYS A 274 0.03 -36.81 24.08
CA CYS A 274 -0.10 -36.04 25.32
C CYS A 274 -1.23 -36.52 26.24
N ALA A 275 -1.89 -37.62 25.92
CA ALA A 275 -3.05 -38.12 26.66
C ALA A 275 -2.78 -38.44 28.12
N HIS A 276 -1.56 -38.89 28.43
CA HIS A 276 -1.08 -39.26 29.77
C HIS A 276 -0.81 -38.05 30.67
N LEU A 277 -0.68 -36.84 30.11
CA LEU A 277 -0.39 -35.63 30.85
C LEU A 277 -1.63 -35.08 31.55
N SER A 278 -1.53 -34.66 32.79
CA SER A 278 -2.60 -33.96 33.48
C SER A 278 -2.85 -32.58 32.85
N ILE A 279 -4.09 -32.04 33.02
CA ILE A 279 -4.42 -30.69 32.53
C ILE A 279 -3.49 -29.61 33.12
N GLY A 280 -3.12 -29.78 34.40
CA GLY A 280 -2.15 -28.92 35.10
C GLY A 280 -0.76 -28.95 34.47
N MET A 281 -0.24 -30.16 34.19
CA MET A 281 1.09 -30.32 33.56
C MET A 281 1.11 -29.68 32.16
N LEU A 282 0.04 -29.85 31.37
CA LEU A 282 -0.08 -29.20 30.07
C LEU A 282 -0.13 -27.67 30.21
N ALA A 283 -0.88 -27.15 31.16
CA ALA A 283 -0.94 -25.71 31.42
C ALA A 283 0.44 -25.12 31.74
N TYR A 284 1.17 -25.75 32.67
CA TYR A 284 2.54 -25.34 33.03
C TYR A 284 3.50 -25.44 31.82
N GLY A 285 3.45 -26.53 31.08
CA GLY A 285 4.25 -26.71 29.86
C GLY A 285 3.93 -25.77 28.72
N CYS A 286 2.82 -25.02 28.81
CA CYS A 286 2.42 -23.94 27.88
C CYS A 286 2.60 -22.55 28.51
N GLY A 287 3.35 -22.41 29.62
CA GLY A 287 3.69 -21.11 30.19
C GLY A 287 2.63 -20.49 31.09
N PHE A 288 1.64 -21.26 31.56
CA PHE A 288 0.71 -20.80 32.60
C PHE A 288 1.26 -21.09 33.98
N SER A 289 1.25 -20.10 34.86
CA SER A 289 1.65 -20.24 36.26
C SER A 289 0.53 -20.78 37.18
N SER A 290 -0.72 -20.86 36.65
CA SER A 290 -1.88 -21.31 37.41
C SER A 290 -2.85 -22.07 36.49
N GLN A 291 -3.22 -23.28 36.94
CA GLN A 291 -4.21 -24.12 36.27
C GLN A 291 -5.61 -23.45 36.23
N ALA A 292 -5.99 -22.73 37.27
CA ALA A 292 -7.27 -22.02 37.33
C ALA A 292 -7.31 -20.87 36.32
N HIS A 293 -6.23 -20.11 36.22
CA HIS A 293 -6.12 -19.04 35.20
C HIS A 293 -6.13 -19.61 33.79
N PHE A 294 -5.42 -20.72 33.55
CA PHE A 294 -5.48 -21.44 32.27
C PHE A 294 -6.91 -21.87 31.91
N ALA A 295 -7.58 -22.59 32.83
CA ALA A 295 -8.91 -23.12 32.55
C ALA A 295 -9.93 -22.03 32.19
N ARG A 296 -9.91 -20.89 32.89
CA ARG A 296 -10.76 -19.74 32.62
C ARG A 296 -10.48 -19.16 31.23
N ARG A 297 -9.23 -18.79 30.92
CA ARG A 297 -8.86 -18.22 29.61
C ARG A 297 -9.09 -19.19 28.45
N PHE A 298 -8.86 -20.49 28.69
CA PHE A 298 -9.12 -21.50 27.67
C PHE A 298 -10.63 -21.59 27.34
N LYS A 299 -11.46 -21.60 28.39
CA LYS A 299 -12.94 -21.61 28.21
C LYS A 299 -13.43 -20.35 27.50
N ASP A 300 -12.89 -19.17 27.86
CA ASP A 300 -13.25 -17.89 27.23
C ASP A 300 -12.92 -17.89 25.72
N ARG A 301 -11.81 -18.54 25.32
CA ARG A 301 -11.37 -18.57 23.92
C ARG A 301 -12.01 -19.69 23.10
N HIS A 302 -12.21 -20.87 23.68
CA HIS A 302 -12.67 -22.08 22.97
C HIS A 302 -14.12 -22.48 23.30
N GLY A 303 -14.81 -21.74 24.16
CA GLY A 303 -16.22 -22.00 24.53
C GLY A 303 -16.43 -23.19 25.48
N MET A 304 -15.38 -23.97 25.76
CA MET A 304 -15.47 -25.18 26.59
C MET A 304 -14.25 -25.35 27.48
N SER A 305 -14.38 -26.17 28.54
CA SER A 305 -13.26 -26.41 29.44
C SER A 305 -12.12 -27.21 28.75
N PRO A 306 -10.85 -27.12 29.20
CA PRO A 306 -9.76 -27.93 28.67
C PRO A 306 -10.04 -29.44 28.74
N ARG A 307 -10.76 -29.90 29.78
CA ARG A 307 -11.14 -31.31 29.92
C ARG A 307 -12.17 -31.74 28.87
N ASP A 308 -13.17 -30.92 28.61
CA ASP A 308 -14.19 -31.22 27.60
C ASP A 308 -13.60 -31.14 26.19
N TYR A 309 -12.73 -30.15 25.96
CA TYR A 309 -11.98 -30.03 24.69
C TYR A 309 -11.17 -31.29 24.41
N ARG A 310 -10.41 -31.80 25.39
CA ARG A 310 -9.67 -33.05 25.25
C ARG A 310 -10.57 -34.22 24.92
N ARG A 311 -11.76 -34.30 25.57
CA ARG A 311 -12.72 -35.39 25.34
C ARG A 311 -13.34 -35.33 23.95
N ALA A 312 -13.59 -34.13 23.44
CA ALA A 312 -14.22 -33.92 22.13
C ALA A 312 -13.28 -34.14 20.94
N HIS A 313 -11.94 -34.10 21.16
CA HIS A 313 -10.93 -34.21 20.11
C HIS A 313 -10.03 -35.45 20.25
N ARG A 314 -10.49 -36.42 21.03
CA ARG A 314 -9.87 -37.77 21.15
C ARG A 314 -10.43 -38.77 20.15
#